data_fbc3061f45399a217bbb7910e16bb753
#
_entry.id   fbc3061f45399a217bbb7910e16bb753
#
_cell.length_a   1.000
_cell.length_b   1.000
_cell.length_c   1.000
_cell.angle_alpha   90.00
_cell.angle_beta   90.00
_cell.angle_gamma   90.00
#
_symmetry.space_group_name_H-M   'P 1'
#
loop_
_entity.id
_entity.type
_entity.pdbx_description
1 polymer ?
#
loop_
_entity_poly.entity_id
_entity_poly.type
_entity_poly.pdbx_seq_one_letter_code
_entity_poly.pdbx_strand_id
1 'polypeptide(L)'
;MLEWYLYIVRCRHGSLYTGIATDVESRLADHRANKGSKYLRGRGPLKLVFKKQIGEKGRALKIEHKVKNLPRHKKEALIKTGAGIDALLSDRKP
;
A
#
# COMPACT_ATOMS: atom_id res chain seq x y z
N MET A 1 14.41 16.05 -0.82
CA MET A 1 13.62 15.24 -1.77
C MET A 1 12.49 14.54 -1.03
N LEU A 2 11.34 14.44 -1.70
CA LEU A 2 10.20 13.74 -1.11
C LEU A 2 10.43 12.24 -1.15
N GLU A 3 10.15 11.58 -0.04
CA GLU A 3 10.19 10.12 0.04
C GLU A 3 8.78 9.58 -0.12
N TRP A 4 8.64 8.59 -0.98
CA TRP A 4 7.36 7.93 -1.22
C TRP A 4 7.27 6.64 -0.42
N TYR A 5 6.09 6.37 0.06
CA TYR A 5 5.78 5.18 0.87
C TYR A 5 4.77 4.33 0.16
N LEU A 6 4.95 3.02 0.29
CA LEU A 6 3.90 2.05 -0.06
C LEU A 6 3.07 1.82 1.20
N TYR A 7 1.75 1.77 1.05
CA TYR A 7 0.88 1.47 2.18
C TYR A 7 -0.24 0.53 1.74
N ILE A 8 -0.77 -0.21 2.70
CA ILE A 8 -1.92 -1.09 2.48
C ILE A 8 -2.94 -0.78 3.58
N VAL A 9 -4.20 -0.64 3.16
CA VAL A 9 -5.33 -0.36 4.03
C VAL A 9 -6.28 -1.54 3.97
N ARG A 10 -6.73 -1.99 5.14
CA ARG A 10 -7.80 -2.99 5.23
C ARG A 10 -9.12 -2.27 5.40
N CYS A 11 -10.08 -2.60 4.55
CA CYS A 11 -11.40 -2.00 4.54
C CYS A 11 -12.38 -2.84 5.34
N ARG A 12 -13.60 -2.31 5.51
CA ARG A 12 -14.71 -3.10 6.02
C ARG A 12 -14.81 -4.39 5.19
N HIS A 13 -15.13 -5.48 5.82
CA HIS A 13 -15.25 -6.80 5.18
C HIS A 13 -13.91 -7.40 4.73
N GLY A 14 -12.79 -6.77 5.11
CA GLY A 14 -11.47 -7.37 4.95
C GLY A 14 -10.78 -7.15 3.62
N SER A 15 -11.37 -6.43 2.68
CA SER A 15 -10.70 -6.14 1.40
C SER A 15 -9.47 -5.27 1.62
N LEU A 16 -8.48 -5.39 0.73
CA LEU A 16 -7.22 -4.68 0.84
C LEU A 16 -7.07 -3.67 -0.29
N TYR A 17 -6.58 -2.49 0.06
CA TYR A 17 -6.27 -1.43 -0.89
C TYR A 17 -4.80 -1.07 -0.76
N THR A 18 -4.07 -1.03 -1.89
CA THR A 18 -2.65 -0.68 -1.93
C THR A 18 -2.49 0.68 -2.62
N GLY A 19 -1.68 1.54 -2.03
CA GLY A 19 -1.40 2.85 -2.61
C GLY A 19 -0.01 3.34 -2.28
N ILE A 20 0.34 4.52 -2.83
CA ILE A 20 1.59 5.21 -2.51
C ILE A 20 1.27 6.65 -2.13
N ALA A 21 2.10 7.21 -1.26
CA ALA A 21 1.97 8.60 -0.84
C ALA A 21 3.28 9.09 -0.22
N THR A 22 3.49 10.40 -0.24
CA THR A 22 4.60 11.02 0.49
C THR A 22 4.25 11.22 1.95
N ASP A 23 2.97 11.40 2.24
CA ASP A 23 2.45 11.53 3.60
C ASP A 23 1.27 10.59 3.76
N VAL A 24 1.54 9.40 4.29
CA VAL A 24 0.54 8.34 4.41
C VAL A 24 -0.59 8.74 5.35
N GLU A 25 -0.26 9.40 6.46
CA GLU A 25 -1.29 9.81 7.43
C GLU A 25 -2.27 10.80 6.82
N SER A 26 -1.76 11.79 6.08
CA SER A 26 -2.59 12.76 5.39
C SER A 26 -3.47 12.09 4.33
N ARG A 27 -2.88 11.17 3.56
CA ARG A 27 -3.63 10.45 2.52
C ARG A 27 -4.72 9.57 3.12
N LEU A 28 -4.41 8.93 4.25
CA LEU A 28 -5.38 8.10 4.96
C LEU A 28 -6.54 8.95 5.50
N ALA A 29 -6.24 10.15 6.00
CA ALA A 29 -7.28 11.09 6.43
C ALA A 29 -8.21 11.44 5.27
N ASP A 30 -7.66 11.68 4.07
CA ASP A 30 -8.45 11.95 2.88
C ASP A 30 -9.35 10.75 2.55
N HIS A 31 -8.81 9.54 2.60
CA HIS A 31 -9.60 8.32 2.34
C HIS A 31 -10.74 8.18 3.35
N ARG A 32 -10.46 8.44 4.63
CA ARG A 32 -11.48 8.37 5.69
C ARG A 32 -12.57 9.41 5.52
N ALA A 33 -12.21 10.56 4.94
CA ALA A 33 -13.16 11.63 4.66
C ALA A 33 -13.88 11.46 3.32
N ASN A 34 -13.68 10.34 2.64
CA ASN A 34 -14.24 10.03 1.32
C ASN A 34 -13.77 11.02 0.23
N LYS A 35 -12.57 11.60 0.43
CA LYS A 35 -11.98 12.56 -0.52
C LYS A 35 -10.85 11.95 -1.35
N GLY A 36 -10.43 10.75 -1.03
CA GLY A 36 -9.34 10.08 -1.73
C GLY A 36 -9.84 9.19 -2.85
N SER A 37 -9.39 7.94 -2.86
CA SER A 37 -9.77 6.96 -3.88
C SER A 37 -11.27 6.69 -3.89
N LYS A 38 -11.85 6.65 -5.07
CA LYS A 38 -13.25 6.24 -5.24
C LYS A 38 -13.51 4.83 -4.73
N TYR A 39 -12.50 3.96 -4.86
CA TYR A 39 -12.60 2.59 -4.36
C TYR A 39 -12.87 2.53 -2.87
N LEU A 40 -12.29 3.46 -2.10
CA LEU A 40 -12.41 3.46 -0.63
C LEU A 40 -13.65 4.19 -0.10
N ARG A 41 -14.41 4.86 -0.96
CA ARG A 41 -15.62 5.54 -0.53
C ARG A 41 -16.63 4.55 0.03
N GLY A 42 -17.12 4.82 1.24
CA GLY A 42 -18.11 3.98 1.88
C GLY A 42 -17.59 2.63 2.37
N ARG A 43 -16.28 2.39 2.31
CA ARG A 43 -15.70 1.12 2.73
C ARG A 43 -15.06 1.17 4.12
N GLY A 44 -15.28 2.27 4.84
CA GLY A 44 -14.79 2.39 6.21
C GLY A 44 -15.48 1.46 7.19
N PRO A 45 -14.90 1.23 8.35
CA PRO A 45 -13.65 1.86 8.77
C PRO A 45 -12.43 1.35 8.00
N LEU A 46 -11.44 2.23 7.85
CA LEU A 46 -10.20 1.94 7.14
C LEU A 46 -9.07 1.79 8.15
N LYS A 47 -8.34 0.69 8.07
CA LYS A 47 -7.22 0.41 8.96
C LYS A 47 -5.93 0.33 8.17
N LEU A 48 -4.94 1.15 8.55
CA LEU A 48 -3.60 1.05 7.98
C LEU A 48 -2.94 -0.21 8.53
N VAL A 49 -2.61 -1.16 7.64
CA VAL A 49 -2.05 -2.44 8.05
C VAL A 49 -0.62 -2.66 7.57
N PHE A 50 -0.13 -1.81 6.66
CA PHE A 50 1.24 -1.90 6.18
C PHE A 50 1.71 -0.55 5.69
N LYS A 51 2.99 -0.23 5.94
CA LYS A 51 3.62 1.01 5.49
C LYS A 51 5.11 0.75 5.34
N LYS A 52 5.68 1.12 4.17
CA LYS A 52 7.11 0.93 3.92
C LYS A 52 7.64 2.10 3.09
N GLN A 53 8.71 2.70 3.56
CA GLN A 53 9.40 3.75 2.80
C GLN A 53 10.10 3.12 1.59
N ILE A 54 9.86 3.68 0.42
CA ILE A 54 10.41 3.17 -0.83
C ILE A 54 11.48 4.11 -1.40
N GLY A 55 11.20 5.42 -1.43
CA GLY A 55 12.10 6.42 -1.99
C GLY A 55 11.45 7.16 -3.15
N GLU A 56 12.00 7.04 -4.34
CA GLU A 56 11.51 7.75 -5.52
C GLU A 56 10.13 7.29 -5.96
N LYS A 57 9.37 8.22 -6.54
CA LYS A 57 8.01 7.95 -7.00
C LYS A 57 7.94 6.81 -8.02
N GLY A 58 8.84 6.82 -9.01
CA GLY A 58 8.87 5.80 -10.04
C GLY A 58 9.04 4.40 -9.47
N ARG A 59 9.93 4.26 -8.50
CA ARG A 59 10.15 2.99 -7.81
C ARG A 59 8.91 2.60 -7.00
N ALA A 60 8.31 3.56 -6.31
CA ALA A 60 7.09 3.31 -5.52
C ALA A 60 5.95 2.82 -6.41
N LEU A 61 5.79 3.41 -7.61
CA LEU A 61 4.77 2.98 -8.56
C LEU A 61 5.01 1.54 -9.03
N LYS A 62 6.26 1.16 -9.28
CA LYS A 62 6.60 -0.21 -9.66
C LYS A 62 6.25 -1.21 -8.55
N ILE A 63 6.59 -0.86 -7.31
CA ILE A 63 6.31 -1.73 -6.17
C ILE A 63 4.81 -1.82 -5.92
N GLU A 64 4.09 -0.71 -6.03
CA GLU A 64 2.64 -0.69 -5.92
C GLU A 64 1.99 -1.67 -6.90
N HIS A 65 2.43 -1.62 -8.15
CA HIS A 65 1.92 -2.51 -9.20
C HIS A 65 2.19 -3.98 -8.86
N LYS A 66 3.40 -4.29 -8.41
CA LYS A 66 3.76 -5.65 -8.01
C LYS A 66 2.89 -6.16 -6.85
N VAL A 67 2.67 -5.31 -5.84
CA VAL A 67 1.86 -5.68 -4.67
C VAL A 67 0.41 -5.89 -5.07
N LYS A 68 -0.14 -5.03 -5.91
CA LYS A 68 -1.52 -5.18 -6.38
C LYS A 68 -1.75 -6.51 -7.10
N ASN A 69 -0.71 -7.02 -7.76
CA ASN A 69 -0.80 -8.28 -8.51
C ASN A 69 -0.48 -9.53 -7.69
N LEU A 70 -0.13 -9.38 -6.42
CA LEU A 70 0.09 -10.53 -5.55
C LEU A 70 -1.22 -11.23 -5.23
N PRO A 71 -1.21 -12.55 -5.11
CA PRO A 71 -2.37 -13.27 -4.56
C PRO A 71 -2.59 -12.85 -3.10
N ARG A 72 -3.83 -13.00 -2.65
CA ARG A 72 -4.24 -12.53 -1.32
C ARG A 72 -3.35 -13.06 -0.20
N HIS A 73 -3.01 -14.36 -0.24
CA HIS A 73 -2.22 -14.96 0.83
C HIS A 73 -0.82 -14.31 0.94
N LYS A 74 -0.25 -13.86 -0.19
CA LYS A 74 1.04 -13.17 -0.19
C LYS A 74 0.91 -11.74 0.33
N LYS A 75 -0.19 -11.07 0.02
CA LYS A 75 -0.48 -9.75 0.61
C LYS A 75 -0.63 -9.85 2.12
N GLU A 76 -1.33 -10.86 2.59
CA GLU A 76 -1.53 -11.06 4.03
C GLU A 76 -0.20 -11.40 4.73
N ALA A 77 0.66 -12.19 4.11
CA ALA A 77 1.99 -12.48 4.65
C ALA A 77 2.83 -11.20 4.74
N LEU A 78 2.77 -10.36 3.73
CA LEU A 78 3.44 -9.07 3.72
C LEU A 78 2.97 -8.19 4.89
N ILE A 79 1.67 -8.12 5.11
CA ILE A 79 1.07 -7.35 6.21
C ILE A 79 1.48 -7.91 7.56
N LYS A 80 1.46 -9.22 7.72
CA LYS A 80 1.69 -9.87 9.00
C LYS A 80 3.16 -9.82 9.45
N THR A 81 4.10 -10.06 8.53
CA THR A 81 5.51 -10.21 8.88
C THR A 81 6.46 -9.41 7.98
N GLY A 82 5.97 -8.76 6.95
CA GLY A 82 6.81 -8.13 5.93
C GLY A 82 7.43 -9.12 4.96
N ALA A 83 7.00 -10.38 5.01
CA ALA A 83 7.57 -11.43 4.15
C ALA A 83 7.35 -11.13 2.67
N GLY A 84 8.42 -11.23 1.89
CA GLY A 84 8.38 -11.00 0.46
C GLY A 84 8.70 -9.58 0.03
N ILE A 85 8.77 -8.62 0.96
CA ILE A 85 9.02 -7.22 0.58
C ILE A 85 10.41 -7.04 -0.04
N ASP A 86 11.41 -7.74 0.47
CA ASP A 86 12.76 -7.61 -0.06
C ASP A 86 12.85 -8.08 -1.51
N ALA A 87 12.15 -9.14 -1.85
CA ALA A 87 12.07 -9.64 -3.22
C ALA A 87 11.40 -8.61 -4.13
N LEU A 88 10.36 -7.95 -3.64
CA LEU A 88 9.65 -6.92 -4.40
C LEU A 88 10.50 -5.67 -4.60
N LEU A 89 11.32 -5.33 -3.60
CA LEU A 89 12.19 -4.15 -3.65
C LEU A 89 13.43 -4.39 -4.50
N SER A 90 13.77 -5.64 -4.77
CA SER A 90 14.94 -5.97 -5.56
C SER A 90 14.67 -5.71 -7.04
N ASP A 91 15.51 -4.92 -7.69
CA ASP A 91 15.46 -4.67 -9.13
C ASP A 91 16.34 -5.63 -9.90
N ARG A 92 16.91 -6.63 -9.22
CA ARG A 92 17.78 -7.59 -9.88
C ARG A 92 17.00 -8.45 -10.85
N LYS A 93 17.47 -8.45 -12.06
CA LYS A 93 16.99 -9.43 -13.03
C LYS A 93 17.73 -10.73 -12.81
N PRO A 94 17.06 -11.85 -12.93
CA PRO A 94 17.72 -13.14 -12.85
C PRO A 94 18.75 -13.31 -13.96
#